data_05ed138fa503bc569901b559f65b87b8
#
_entry.id   05ed138fa503bc569901b559f65b87b8
#
_cell.length_a   1.000
_cell.length_b   1.000
_cell.length_c   1.000
_cell.angle_alpha   90.00
_cell.angle_beta   90.00
_cell.angle_gamma   90.00
#
_symmetry.space_group_name_H-M   'P 1'
#
loop_
_entity.id
_entity.type
_entity.pdbx_description
1 polymer ?
#
loop_
_entity_poly.entity_id
_entity_poly.type
_entity_poly.pdbx_seq_one_letter_code
_entity_poly.pdbx_strand_id
1 'polypeptide(L)'
;MSNATKQHYLGFDVLFNMATIGIIVADIDDNILMVNPHLLGQSGYQEQEVVGSTINSLMVCQGNEKAILRKDGTQFPVEITIGEHITPDGPIKIIHITDISDRKATEFTLRELEKQKAEIVLKEGSLQRMNSVFTNLWSNAGAMIIVTNEDGYIKWFNPAAERILGYKASEVVDICTPMILHDKEEIALRAEEFSKQLNQEIPVGLETLLIKARLNLRNEYEWLYVKKDGSTLPVSLAVSALRNGSEISGYMGIAIDLTRIKQAESELRVALEKERDLNELKSRFVSLASHEFRTPLSAILSSIYLVSKYEAIEDVNKRTKHIQRIISSVNSLTDILNDFLSVGKIEEGKIQVHISNFDPGKHISNVLHEMDGLKKPQQQIYYAHHGPASATLDPTLLKHIVMNLVSNAIKFSPEGAVISVRSASTDNSFQLSVKDKGIGISATDKQHLFERFFRSEQVANIQGTGLGLHIVAKYTELLNGTITCKSALDLGTEFLITVPFPKN
;
A
#
# COMPACT_ATOMS: atom_id res chain seq x y z
N MET A 1 -113.95 2.31 28.70
CA MET A 1 -112.53 2.01 28.64
C MET A 1 -112.01 1.75 30.06
N SER A 2 -111.46 0.57 30.33
CA SER A 2 -111.01 0.18 31.67
C SER A 2 -109.73 0.95 32.09
N ASN A 3 -109.54 1.16 33.41
CA ASN A 3 -108.35 1.84 33.97
C ASN A 3 -106.98 1.20 33.53
N ALA A 4 -106.97 -0.07 33.15
CA ALA A 4 -105.83 -0.79 32.66
C ALA A 4 -105.30 -0.28 31.28
N THR A 5 -106.27 0.01 30.37
CA THR A 5 -105.90 0.55 29.03
C THR A 5 -105.34 1.95 29.07
N LYS A 6 -105.80 2.80 30.02
CA LYS A 6 -105.29 4.14 30.24
C LYS A 6 -103.81 4.13 30.79
N GLN A 7 -103.50 3.14 31.66
CA GLN A 7 -102.13 3.03 32.25
C GLN A 7 -101.12 2.51 31.22
N HIS A 8 -101.47 1.66 30.29
CA HIS A 8 -100.60 1.18 29.23
C HIS A 8 -100.28 2.29 28.19
N TYR A 9 -101.24 3.14 27.88
CA TYR A 9 -101.00 4.29 26.99
C TYR A 9 -100.12 5.35 27.62
N LEU A 10 -100.24 5.67 28.92
CA LEU A 10 -99.38 6.62 29.60
C LEU A 10 -97.95 6.11 29.66
N GLY A 11 -97.68 4.81 29.74
CA GLY A 11 -96.29 4.27 29.79
C GLY A 11 -95.58 4.32 28.44
N PHE A 12 -96.24 4.07 27.35
CA PHE A 12 -95.67 4.14 26.01
C PHE A 12 -95.38 5.58 25.60
N ASP A 13 -96.26 6.52 25.84
CA ASP A 13 -96.09 7.93 25.51
C ASP A 13 -94.88 8.53 26.23
N VAL A 14 -94.66 8.19 27.49
CA VAL A 14 -93.53 8.64 28.27
C VAL A 14 -92.19 8.09 27.70
N LEU A 15 -92.16 6.78 27.44
CA LEU A 15 -90.93 6.16 26.90
C LEU A 15 -90.60 6.66 25.48
N PHE A 16 -91.64 6.80 24.65
CA PHE A 16 -91.51 7.27 23.27
C PHE A 16 -90.97 8.74 23.19
N ASN A 17 -91.57 9.58 24.04
CA ASN A 17 -91.22 11.02 24.07
C ASN A 17 -89.91 11.35 24.82
N MET A 18 -89.51 10.50 25.76
CA MET A 18 -88.28 10.71 26.53
C MET A 18 -87.10 9.92 25.96
N ALA A 19 -87.28 9.16 24.91
CA ALA A 19 -86.20 8.40 24.29
C ALA A 19 -85.13 9.32 23.73
N THR A 20 -83.85 9.00 24.04
CA THR A 20 -82.64 9.70 23.57
C THR A 20 -82.17 9.21 22.18
N ILE A 21 -82.95 8.41 21.50
CA ILE A 21 -82.76 7.94 20.12
C ILE A 21 -83.98 8.34 19.31
N GLY A 22 -83.78 8.47 18.01
CA GLY A 22 -84.92 8.69 17.09
C GLY A 22 -85.75 7.43 17.03
N ILE A 23 -87.10 7.56 17.16
CA ILE A 23 -88.05 6.46 16.99
C ILE A 23 -89.12 6.87 15.97
N ILE A 24 -89.26 6.02 14.96
CA ILE A 24 -90.40 6.07 14.02
C ILE A 24 -91.25 4.84 14.21
N VAL A 25 -92.56 5.04 14.27
CA VAL A 25 -93.58 3.91 14.14
C VAL A 25 -94.19 4.08 12.76
N ALA A 26 -94.18 2.98 11.98
CA ALA A 26 -94.67 3.00 10.61
C ALA A 26 -95.64 1.78 10.41
N ASP A 27 -96.51 1.88 9.41
CA ASP A 27 -97.31 0.75 8.94
C ASP A 27 -96.45 -0.24 8.09
N ILE A 28 -97.07 -1.30 7.59
CA ILE A 28 -96.40 -2.32 6.77
C ILE A 28 -95.90 -1.75 5.42
N ASP A 29 -96.52 -0.72 4.93
CA ASP A 29 -96.21 -0.04 3.67
C ASP A 29 -95.21 1.11 3.85
N ASP A 30 -94.54 1.17 5.03
CA ASP A 30 -93.55 2.15 5.44
C ASP A 30 -94.09 3.60 5.56
N ASN A 31 -95.40 3.78 5.72
CA ASN A 31 -95.97 5.11 6.01
C ASN A 31 -95.75 5.42 7.50
N ILE A 32 -95.30 6.56 7.80
CA ILE A 32 -95.00 7.00 9.16
C ILE A 32 -96.24 7.30 9.92
N LEU A 33 -96.52 6.57 10.97
CA LEU A 33 -97.65 6.76 11.87
C LEU A 33 -97.36 7.70 13.05
N MET A 34 -96.11 7.58 13.59
CA MET A 34 -95.63 8.43 14.70
C MET A 34 -94.15 8.64 14.60
N VAL A 35 -93.63 9.79 15.05
CA VAL A 35 -92.24 10.16 15.21
C VAL A 35 -92.03 10.79 16.58
N ASN A 36 -90.99 10.35 17.27
CA ASN A 36 -90.68 10.95 18.57
C ASN A 36 -90.04 12.32 18.50
N PRO A 37 -90.17 13.16 19.59
CA PRO A 37 -89.59 14.50 19.62
C PRO A 37 -88.09 14.54 19.39
N HIS A 38 -87.39 13.47 19.79
CA HIS A 38 -85.93 13.40 19.63
C HIS A 38 -85.54 13.45 18.13
N LEU A 39 -86.18 12.64 17.30
CA LEU A 39 -85.85 12.64 15.87
C LEU A 39 -86.34 13.89 15.17
N LEU A 40 -87.47 14.44 15.60
CA LEU A 40 -87.99 15.71 15.07
C LEU A 40 -86.98 16.83 15.37
N GLY A 41 -86.44 16.85 16.58
CA GLY A 41 -85.37 17.83 17.00
C GLY A 41 -84.12 17.68 16.16
N GLN A 42 -83.66 16.46 15.91
CA GLN A 42 -82.50 16.19 15.13
C GLN A 42 -82.69 16.48 13.61
N SER A 43 -83.83 16.18 13.07
CA SER A 43 -84.16 16.31 11.65
C SER A 43 -84.65 17.68 11.26
N GLY A 44 -85.16 18.46 12.23
CA GLY A 44 -85.71 19.80 12.01
C GLY A 44 -87.12 19.81 11.36
N TYR A 45 -87.78 18.66 11.19
CA TYR A 45 -89.15 18.60 10.67
C TYR A 45 -90.15 18.77 11.78
N GLN A 46 -91.34 19.21 11.40
CA GLN A 46 -92.47 19.22 12.30
C GLN A 46 -93.26 17.89 12.13
N GLU A 47 -93.85 17.40 13.20
CA GLU A 47 -94.59 16.12 13.19
C GLU A 47 -95.59 16.02 12.04
N GLN A 48 -96.38 17.10 11.78
CA GLN A 48 -97.32 17.21 10.71
C GLN A 48 -96.80 17.06 9.29
N GLU A 49 -95.47 17.32 9.12
CA GLU A 49 -94.77 17.24 7.82
C GLU A 49 -94.29 15.80 7.54
N VAL A 50 -94.13 15.01 8.59
CA VAL A 50 -93.51 13.70 8.52
C VAL A 50 -94.54 12.59 8.65
N VAL A 51 -95.52 12.72 9.55
CA VAL A 51 -96.61 11.74 9.72
C VAL A 51 -97.47 11.65 8.45
N GLY A 52 -97.68 10.42 7.97
CA GLY A 52 -98.31 10.14 6.71
C GLY A 52 -97.43 10.09 5.49
N SER A 53 -96.19 10.53 5.60
CA SER A 53 -95.13 10.36 4.54
C SER A 53 -94.48 8.99 4.65
N THR A 54 -93.79 8.55 3.65
CA THR A 54 -92.98 7.29 3.69
C THR A 54 -91.61 7.51 4.35
N ILE A 55 -91.08 6.49 5.04
CA ILE A 55 -89.76 6.53 5.66
C ILE A 55 -88.73 6.92 4.68
N ASN A 56 -88.83 6.47 3.43
CA ASN A 56 -87.83 6.78 2.38
C ASN A 56 -87.76 8.27 2.04
N SER A 57 -88.73 9.08 2.41
CA SER A 57 -88.72 10.55 2.24
C SER A 57 -87.76 11.22 3.20
N LEU A 58 -87.41 10.60 4.32
CA LEU A 58 -86.50 11.05 5.34
C LEU A 58 -85.13 10.39 5.23
N MET A 59 -85.03 9.29 4.52
CA MET A 59 -83.81 8.48 4.46
C MET A 59 -83.08 8.65 3.13
N VAL A 60 -81.80 8.84 3.23
CA VAL A 60 -80.86 8.81 2.08
C VAL A 60 -79.96 7.60 2.25
N CYS A 61 -80.00 6.70 1.26
CA CYS A 61 -79.11 5.54 1.22
C CYS A 61 -78.01 5.76 0.20
N GLN A 62 -76.76 5.82 0.62
CA GLN A 62 -75.57 5.84 -0.24
C GLN A 62 -74.77 4.55 -0.05
N GLY A 63 -74.99 3.56 -0.91
CA GLY A 63 -74.44 2.22 -0.76
C GLY A 63 -74.89 1.56 0.53
N ASN A 64 -73.96 1.19 1.41
CA ASN A 64 -74.30 0.56 2.70
C ASN A 64 -74.56 1.56 3.83
N GLU A 65 -74.35 2.87 3.58
CA GLU A 65 -74.55 3.89 4.60
C GLU A 65 -75.96 4.50 4.52
N LYS A 66 -76.54 4.63 5.69
CA LYS A 66 -77.89 5.23 5.85
C LYS A 66 -77.73 6.57 6.54
N ALA A 67 -78.40 7.57 6.04
CA ALA A 67 -78.39 8.93 6.64
C ALA A 67 -79.84 9.46 6.66
N ILE A 68 -80.16 10.29 7.64
CA ILE A 68 -81.38 11.09 7.68
C ILE A 68 -81.17 12.41 7.06
N LEU A 69 -82.04 12.83 6.14
CA LEU A 69 -82.09 14.12 5.55
C LEU A 69 -82.77 15.12 6.50
N ARG A 70 -82.14 16.20 6.81
CA ARG A 70 -82.76 17.27 7.60
C ARG A 70 -83.53 18.22 6.69
N LYS A 71 -84.43 18.99 7.30
CA LYS A 71 -85.27 19.97 6.59
C LYS A 71 -84.49 21.07 5.89
N ASP A 72 -83.29 21.38 6.42
CA ASP A 72 -82.32 22.37 5.81
C ASP A 72 -81.55 21.80 4.62
N GLY A 73 -81.76 20.54 4.25
CA GLY A 73 -81.07 19.84 3.19
C GLY A 73 -79.80 19.18 3.61
N THR A 74 -79.31 19.37 4.84
CA THR A 74 -78.14 18.62 5.39
C THR A 74 -78.57 17.18 5.74
N GLN A 75 -77.54 16.34 5.89
CA GLN A 75 -77.79 14.94 6.25
C GLN A 75 -76.83 14.50 7.38
N PHE A 76 -77.30 13.58 8.22
CA PHE A 76 -76.47 12.98 9.24
C PHE A 76 -76.58 11.44 9.18
N PRO A 77 -75.42 10.78 9.39
CA PRO A 77 -75.35 9.32 9.29
C PRO A 77 -76.07 8.66 10.48
N VAL A 78 -76.76 7.60 10.22
CA VAL A 78 -77.54 6.92 11.25
C VAL A 78 -77.32 5.41 11.18
N GLU A 79 -77.43 4.77 12.34
CA GLU A 79 -77.58 3.34 12.50
C GLU A 79 -79.04 3.07 12.75
N ILE A 80 -79.63 2.14 11.99
CA ILE A 80 -81.08 1.87 12.03
C ILE A 80 -81.31 0.42 12.43
N THR A 81 -82.14 0.22 13.44
CA THR A 81 -82.64 -1.07 13.86
C THR A 81 -84.18 -1.10 13.68
N ILE A 82 -84.67 -2.11 13.02
CA ILE A 82 -86.15 -2.28 12.75
C ILE A 82 -86.70 -3.48 13.52
N GLY A 83 -87.71 -3.25 14.28
CA GLY A 83 -88.53 -4.30 14.92
C GLY A 83 -89.94 -4.27 14.41
N GLU A 84 -90.52 -5.44 14.15
CA GLU A 84 -91.92 -5.59 13.73
C GLU A 84 -92.75 -6.03 14.93
N HIS A 85 -93.95 -5.43 15.06
CA HIS A 85 -94.88 -5.76 16.13
C HIS A 85 -96.31 -5.84 15.60
N ILE A 86 -97.14 -6.83 16.10
CA ILE A 86 -98.47 -7.00 15.67
C ILE A 86 -99.41 -6.32 16.71
N THR A 87 -100.16 -5.34 16.29
CA THR A 87 -101.16 -4.64 17.10
C THR A 87 -102.52 -5.07 16.72
N PRO A 88 -103.55 -4.80 17.52
CA PRO A 88 -104.98 -5.09 17.18
C PRO A 88 -105.43 -4.38 15.88
N ASP A 89 -104.79 -3.27 15.51
CA ASP A 89 -105.08 -2.46 14.34
C ASP A 89 -104.30 -2.90 13.11
N GLY A 90 -103.41 -3.91 13.26
CA GLY A 90 -102.54 -4.42 12.20
C GLY A 90 -101.05 -4.43 12.59
N PRO A 91 -100.16 -5.01 11.74
CA PRO A 91 -98.74 -5.04 11.97
C PRO A 91 -98.10 -3.61 11.82
N ILE A 92 -97.20 -3.27 12.74
CA ILE A 92 -96.45 -2.01 12.72
C ILE A 92 -94.96 -2.30 12.76
N LYS A 93 -94.12 -1.36 12.21
CA LYS A 93 -92.70 -1.37 12.31
C LYS A 93 -92.25 -0.27 13.32
N ILE A 94 -91.38 -0.65 14.28
CA ILE A 94 -90.74 0.31 15.16
C ILE A 94 -89.33 0.40 14.71
N ILE A 95 -88.88 1.62 14.34
CA ILE A 95 -87.56 1.94 13.76
C ILE A 95 -86.82 2.80 14.73
N HIS A 96 -85.72 2.25 15.25
CA HIS A 96 -84.84 2.97 16.10
C HIS A 96 -83.72 3.60 15.24
N ILE A 97 -83.44 4.88 15.41
CA ILE A 97 -82.53 5.68 14.63
C ILE A 97 -81.53 6.29 15.60
N THR A 98 -80.27 5.87 15.50
CA THR A 98 -79.17 6.39 16.32
C THR A 98 -78.26 7.23 15.44
N ASP A 99 -78.06 8.50 15.80
CA ASP A 99 -77.05 9.39 15.15
C ASP A 99 -75.63 8.87 15.49
N ILE A 100 -74.86 8.60 14.45
CA ILE A 100 -73.49 8.09 14.54
C ILE A 100 -72.46 9.15 14.08
N SER A 101 -72.83 10.43 14.00
CA SER A 101 -71.94 11.51 13.52
C SER A 101 -70.66 11.61 14.34
N ASP A 102 -70.76 11.64 15.68
CA ASP A 102 -69.62 11.74 16.58
C ASP A 102 -68.69 10.50 16.52
N ARG A 103 -69.34 9.30 16.37
CA ARG A 103 -68.57 8.06 16.20
C ARG A 103 -67.74 8.09 14.92
N LYS A 104 -68.34 8.49 13.79
CA LYS A 104 -67.64 8.59 12.50
C LYS A 104 -66.54 9.67 12.52
N ALA A 105 -66.78 10.83 13.13
CA ALA A 105 -65.77 11.88 13.30
C ALA A 105 -64.58 11.38 14.12
N THR A 106 -64.85 10.63 15.21
CA THR A 106 -63.80 10.05 16.05
C THR A 106 -62.98 8.98 15.28
N GLU A 107 -63.66 8.09 14.55
CA GLU A 107 -63.01 7.05 13.73
C GLU A 107 -62.14 7.69 12.63
N PHE A 108 -62.60 8.76 12.00
CA PHE A 108 -61.82 9.50 10.98
C PHE A 108 -60.58 10.11 11.59
N THR A 109 -60.72 10.82 12.71
CA THR A 109 -59.59 11.44 13.42
C THR A 109 -58.55 10.39 13.87
N LEU A 110 -59.01 9.25 14.38
CA LEU A 110 -58.12 8.16 14.80
C LEU A 110 -57.30 7.61 13.63
N ARG A 111 -57.96 7.35 12.49
CA ARG A 111 -57.27 6.87 11.26
C ARG A 111 -56.20 7.87 10.77
N GLU A 112 -56.51 9.17 10.82
CA GLU A 112 -55.57 10.19 10.39
C GLU A 112 -54.36 10.28 11.34
N LEU A 113 -54.57 10.17 12.66
CA LEU A 113 -53.52 10.08 13.67
C LEU A 113 -52.65 8.84 13.49
N GLU A 114 -53.24 7.68 13.21
CA GLU A 114 -52.50 6.44 12.94
C GLU A 114 -51.62 6.56 11.70
N LYS A 115 -52.12 7.21 10.64
CA LYS A 115 -51.38 7.45 9.42
C LYS A 115 -50.19 8.36 9.67
N GLN A 116 -50.35 9.48 10.38
CA GLN A 116 -49.29 10.39 10.76
C GLN A 116 -48.23 9.70 11.61
N LYS A 117 -48.63 8.89 12.59
CA LYS A 117 -47.74 8.13 13.44
C LYS A 117 -46.91 7.11 12.62
N ALA A 118 -47.49 6.43 11.66
CA ALA A 118 -46.79 5.51 10.79
C ALA A 118 -45.73 6.22 9.92
N GLU A 119 -46.05 7.42 9.41
CA GLU A 119 -45.07 8.24 8.64
C GLU A 119 -43.91 8.69 9.48
N ILE A 120 -44.12 9.15 10.73
CA ILE A 120 -43.07 9.54 11.66
C ILE A 120 -42.14 8.35 11.97
N VAL A 121 -42.70 7.16 12.26
CA VAL A 121 -41.90 5.96 12.55
C VAL A 121 -41.04 5.56 11.35
N LEU A 122 -41.55 5.68 10.12
CA LEU A 122 -40.74 5.42 8.92
C LEU A 122 -39.59 6.42 8.74
N LYS A 123 -39.83 7.71 8.99
CA LYS A 123 -38.82 8.76 8.93
C LYS A 123 -37.75 8.54 10.01
N GLU A 124 -38.13 8.26 11.23
CA GLU A 124 -37.21 7.96 12.34
C GLU A 124 -36.35 6.72 12.01
N GLY A 125 -36.95 5.66 11.51
CA GLY A 125 -36.23 4.44 11.14
C GLY A 125 -35.23 4.66 9.99
N SER A 126 -35.54 5.55 9.03
CA SER A 126 -34.61 5.91 7.96
C SER A 126 -33.45 6.79 8.46
N LEU A 127 -33.73 7.74 9.35
CA LEU A 127 -32.73 8.57 10.02
C LEU A 127 -31.76 7.75 10.88
N GLN A 128 -32.29 6.80 11.67
CA GLN A 128 -31.46 5.90 12.47
C GLN A 128 -30.53 5.04 11.60
N ARG A 129 -31.03 4.49 10.48
CA ARG A 129 -30.19 3.76 9.53
C ARG A 129 -29.10 4.62 8.94
N MET A 130 -29.42 5.83 8.50
CA MET A 130 -28.46 6.77 7.94
C MET A 130 -27.39 7.15 8.97
N ASN A 131 -27.77 7.45 10.20
CA ASN A 131 -26.84 7.72 11.30
C ASN A 131 -25.93 6.52 11.61
N SER A 132 -26.47 5.31 11.61
CA SER A 132 -25.68 4.09 11.83
C SER A 132 -24.64 3.87 10.72
N VAL A 133 -25.02 4.05 9.46
CA VAL A 133 -24.10 3.96 8.32
C VAL A 133 -23.01 5.03 8.42
N PHE A 134 -23.41 6.28 8.70
CA PHE A 134 -22.46 7.38 8.87
C PHE A 134 -21.48 7.10 10.02
N THR A 135 -21.95 6.66 11.17
CA THR A 135 -21.11 6.35 12.34
C THR A 135 -20.12 5.22 12.02
N ASN A 136 -20.58 4.19 11.31
CA ASN A 136 -19.72 3.09 10.89
C ASN A 136 -18.63 3.55 9.88
N LEU A 137 -19.00 4.32 8.88
CA LEU A 137 -18.05 4.88 7.92
C LEU A 137 -17.04 5.80 8.61
N TRP A 138 -17.50 6.66 9.50
CA TRP A 138 -16.69 7.59 10.27
C TRP A 138 -15.69 6.90 11.19
N SER A 139 -16.15 5.88 11.94
CA SER A 139 -15.34 5.20 12.95
C SER A 139 -14.37 4.17 12.37
N ASN A 140 -14.75 3.51 11.28
CA ASN A 140 -13.98 2.43 10.67
C ASN A 140 -13.18 2.87 9.43
N ALA A 141 -13.25 4.15 9.05
CA ALA A 141 -12.40 4.67 7.98
C ALA A 141 -10.92 4.43 8.30
N GLY A 142 -10.18 3.86 7.36
CA GLY A 142 -8.72 3.73 7.46
C GLY A 142 -7.98 5.06 7.26
N ALA A 143 -8.66 6.07 6.73
CA ALA A 143 -8.15 7.40 6.47
C ALA A 143 -8.46 8.36 7.64
N MET A 144 -7.58 9.32 7.87
CA MET A 144 -7.83 10.44 8.78
C MET A 144 -8.82 11.40 8.12
N ILE A 145 -9.96 11.65 8.78
CA ILE A 145 -10.99 12.57 8.30
C ILE A 145 -11.15 13.69 9.30
N ILE A 146 -10.96 14.91 8.82
CA ILE A 146 -11.04 16.13 9.61
C ILE A 146 -12.02 17.06 8.90
N VAL A 147 -13.02 17.54 9.61
CA VAL A 147 -13.98 18.51 9.08
C VAL A 147 -13.88 19.81 9.87
N THR A 148 -13.88 20.92 9.18
CA THR A 148 -13.83 22.27 9.78
C THR A 148 -15.11 23.06 9.47
N ASN A 149 -15.33 24.12 10.22
CA ASN A 149 -16.29 25.16 9.86
C ASN A 149 -15.74 26.07 8.72
N GLU A 150 -16.47 27.09 8.36
CA GLU A 150 -16.09 28.08 7.34
C GLU A 150 -14.82 28.87 7.69
N ASP A 151 -14.56 29.12 8.99
CA ASP A 151 -13.36 29.79 9.51
C ASP A 151 -12.15 28.86 9.61
N GLY A 152 -12.32 27.56 9.36
CA GLY A 152 -11.27 26.55 9.41
C GLY A 152 -11.03 25.92 10.79
N TYR A 153 -11.85 26.20 11.81
CA TYR A 153 -11.76 25.48 13.09
C TYR A 153 -12.28 24.05 12.97
N ILE A 154 -11.55 23.09 13.52
CA ILE A 154 -11.91 21.67 13.48
C ILE A 154 -13.22 21.46 14.23
N LYS A 155 -14.22 20.91 13.55
CA LYS A 155 -15.51 20.53 14.11
C LYS A 155 -15.63 19.03 14.31
N TRP A 156 -15.03 18.23 13.43
CA TRP A 156 -15.05 16.78 13.54
C TRP A 156 -13.67 16.22 13.27
N PHE A 157 -13.29 15.25 14.07
CA PHE A 157 -12.00 14.59 14.07
C PHE A 157 -12.24 13.09 14.28
N ASN A 158 -12.03 12.26 13.26
CA ASN A 158 -12.42 10.86 13.33
C ASN A 158 -11.45 10.00 14.19
N PRO A 159 -11.87 8.82 14.65
CA PRO A 159 -11.01 7.95 15.44
C PRO A 159 -9.72 7.52 14.76
N ALA A 160 -9.66 7.47 13.43
CA ALA A 160 -8.41 7.20 12.72
C ALA A 160 -7.41 8.35 12.88
N ALA A 161 -7.88 9.59 12.78
CA ALA A 161 -7.05 10.77 13.04
C ALA A 161 -6.52 10.78 14.48
N GLU A 162 -7.37 10.45 15.48
CA GLU A 162 -6.90 10.34 16.86
C GLU A 162 -5.78 9.30 17.04
N ARG A 163 -5.97 8.12 16.49
CA ARG A 163 -4.99 7.01 16.61
C ARG A 163 -3.67 7.31 15.94
N ILE A 164 -3.73 7.91 14.74
CA ILE A 164 -2.54 8.12 13.89
C ILE A 164 -1.78 9.38 14.31
N LEU A 165 -2.50 10.48 14.60
CA LEU A 165 -1.88 11.77 14.90
C LEU A 165 -1.59 11.97 16.39
N GLY A 166 -2.19 11.17 17.28
CA GLY A 166 -1.95 11.21 18.72
C GLY A 166 -2.73 12.29 19.48
N TYR A 167 -3.50 13.15 18.78
CA TYR A 167 -4.41 14.11 19.40
C TYR A 167 -5.74 13.45 19.72
N LYS A 168 -6.39 13.88 20.82
CA LYS A 168 -7.78 13.54 21.08
C LYS A 168 -8.71 14.59 20.46
N ALA A 169 -9.89 14.15 19.99
CA ALA A 169 -10.89 15.07 19.44
C ALA A 169 -11.20 16.22 20.42
N SER A 170 -11.28 15.93 21.73
CA SER A 170 -11.50 16.94 22.77
C SER A 170 -10.40 17.99 22.91
N GLU A 171 -9.21 17.75 22.36
CA GLU A 171 -8.07 18.69 22.42
C GLU A 171 -8.03 19.61 21.21
N VAL A 172 -8.70 19.24 20.12
CA VAL A 172 -8.59 19.95 18.83
C VAL A 172 -9.92 20.52 18.32
N VAL A 173 -11.04 19.86 18.64
CA VAL A 173 -12.38 20.29 18.21
C VAL A 173 -12.74 21.61 18.87
N ASP A 174 -13.19 22.58 18.07
CA ASP A 174 -13.53 23.98 18.45
C ASP A 174 -12.36 24.80 19.04
N ILE A 175 -11.15 24.25 19.05
CA ILE A 175 -9.97 24.86 19.67
C ILE A 175 -8.92 25.22 18.61
N CYS A 176 -8.66 24.31 17.67
CA CYS A 176 -7.57 24.43 16.71
C CYS A 176 -8.05 24.40 15.27
N THR A 177 -7.20 24.88 14.37
CA THR A 177 -7.30 24.64 12.93
C THR A 177 -6.36 23.51 12.53
N PRO A 178 -6.53 22.86 11.34
CA PRO A 178 -5.62 21.83 10.85
C PRO A 178 -4.15 22.25 10.71
N MET A 179 -3.87 23.54 10.83
CA MET A 179 -2.50 24.07 10.80
C MET A 179 -1.56 23.46 11.83
N ILE A 180 -2.09 22.95 12.95
CA ILE A 180 -1.28 22.25 13.96
C ILE A 180 -0.61 20.97 13.46
N LEU A 181 -1.13 20.43 12.35
CA LEU A 181 -0.67 19.18 11.72
C LEU A 181 0.36 19.41 10.62
N HIS A 182 0.62 20.66 10.24
CA HIS A 182 1.47 20.99 9.11
C HIS A 182 2.78 21.66 9.53
N ASP A 183 3.84 21.33 8.81
CA ASP A 183 5.10 22.02 8.93
C ASP A 183 5.02 23.45 8.34
N LYS A 184 5.57 24.43 9.04
CA LYS A 184 5.49 25.83 8.65
C LYS A 184 6.27 26.13 7.38
N GLU A 185 7.41 25.47 7.17
CA GLU A 185 8.24 25.67 6.00
C GLU A 185 7.57 25.05 4.77
N GLU A 186 6.97 23.87 4.91
CA GLU A 186 6.21 23.24 3.84
C GLU A 186 5.01 24.08 3.41
N ILE A 187 4.26 24.66 4.36
CA ILE A 187 3.14 25.57 4.08
C ILE A 187 3.61 26.79 3.29
N ALA A 188 4.76 27.38 3.65
CA ALA A 188 5.30 28.53 2.96
C ALA A 188 5.69 28.20 1.51
N LEU A 189 6.36 27.06 1.29
CA LEU A 189 6.71 26.58 -0.05
C LEU A 189 5.46 26.33 -0.91
N ARG A 190 4.44 25.71 -0.34
CA ARG A 190 3.18 25.44 -1.04
C ARG A 190 2.40 26.72 -1.35
N ALA A 191 2.41 27.70 -0.46
CA ALA A 191 1.80 29.00 -0.71
C ALA A 191 2.42 29.70 -1.94
N GLU A 192 3.75 29.66 -2.05
CA GLU A 192 4.47 30.19 -3.21
C GLU A 192 4.14 29.41 -4.50
N GLU A 193 4.12 28.09 -4.43
CA GLU A 193 3.77 27.22 -5.55
C GLU A 193 2.35 27.52 -6.06
N PHE A 194 1.37 27.56 -5.15
CA PHE A 194 -0.02 27.82 -5.50
C PHE A 194 -0.26 29.26 -5.96
N SER A 195 0.50 30.22 -5.41
CA SER A 195 0.46 31.60 -5.89
C SER A 195 0.88 31.70 -7.36
N LYS A 196 1.93 30.97 -7.75
CA LYS A 196 2.38 30.89 -9.15
C LYS A 196 1.35 30.18 -10.03
N GLN A 197 0.78 29.05 -9.56
CA GLN A 197 -0.21 28.27 -10.32
C GLN A 197 -1.51 29.03 -10.57
N LEU A 198 -1.98 29.79 -9.58
CA LEU A 198 -3.26 30.52 -9.65
C LEU A 198 -3.09 31.97 -10.11
N ASN A 199 -1.85 32.43 -10.34
CA ASN A 199 -1.50 33.80 -10.67
C ASN A 199 -2.11 34.80 -9.68
N GLN A 200 -2.11 34.46 -8.40
CA GLN A 200 -2.71 35.25 -7.30
C GLN A 200 -1.83 35.02 -6.05
N GLU A 201 -1.57 36.08 -5.27
CA GLU A 201 -0.88 35.98 -4.00
C GLU A 201 -1.73 35.22 -2.97
N ILE A 202 -1.17 34.11 -2.42
CA ILE A 202 -1.83 33.28 -1.43
C ILE A 202 -1.12 33.47 -0.10
N PRO A 203 -1.83 33.93 0.95
CA PRO A 203 -1.24 34.08 2.28
C PRO A 203 -0.74 32.74 2.83
N VAL A 204 0.45 32.77 3.44
CA VAL A 204 1.03 31.60 4.12
C VAL A 204 0.17 31.27 5.34
N GLY A 205 -0.38 30.07 5.38
CA GLY A 205 -1.21 29.60 6.49
C GLY A 205 -2.39 28.77 6.04
N LEU A 206 -3.51 28.90 6.76
CA LEU A 206 -4.72 28.12 6.51
C LEU A 206 -5.26 28.30 5.08
N GLU A 207 -5.14 29.48 4.51
CA GLU A 207 -5.59 29.75 3.13
C GLU A 207 -4.85 28.88 2.10
N THR A 208 -3.58 28.57 2.34
CA THR A 208 -2.80 27.63 1.50
C THR A 208 -3.48 26.27 1.38
N LEU A 209 -4.13 25.78 2.43
CA LEU A 209 -4.84 24.50 2.42
C LEU A 209 -6.21 24.61 1.73
N LEU A 210 -6.88 25.76 1.86
CA LEU A 210 -8.29 25.91 1.54
C LEU A 210 -8.56 26.52 0.16
N ILE A 211 -7.65 27.34 -0.38
CA ILE A 211 -7.90 28.14 -1.59
C ILE A 211 -8.38 27.32 -2.78
N LYS A 212 -7.74 26.18 -3.05
CA LYS A 212 -8.12 25.33 -4.19
C LYS A 212 -9.48 24.65 -3.96
N ALA A 213 -9.78 24.25 -2.73
CA ALA A 213 -11.09 23.71 -2.38
C ALA A 213 -12.19 24.78 -2.50
N ARG A 214 -11.90 26.04 -2.11
CA ARG A 214 -12.80 27.17 -2.26
C ARG A 214 -13.12 27.48 -3.73
N LEU A 215 -12.12 27.38 -4.59
CA LEU A 215 -12.24 27.55 -6.04
C LEU A 215 -12.77 26.29 -6.76
N ASN A 216 -13.12 25.24 -6.03
CA ASN A 216 -13.58 23.96 -6.57
C ASN A 216 -12.56 23.32 -7.56
N LEU A 217 -11.28 23.51 -7.28
CA LEU A 217 -10.18 22.92 -8.03
C LEU A 217 -9.70 21.62 -7.35
N ARG A 218 -9.02 20.76 -8.11
CA ARG A 218 -8.38 19.58 -7.53
C ARG A 218 -7.37 20.00 -6.46
N ASN A 219 -7.56 19.53 -5.24
CA ASN A 219 -6.74 19.84 -4.08
C ASN A 219 -6.34 18.54 -3.37
N GLU A 220 -5.48 17.77 -4.01
CA GLU A 220 -4.92 16.51 -3.50
C GLU A 220 -3.40 16.56 -3.69
N TYR A 221 -2.67 16.54 -2.56
CA TYR A 221 -1.22 16.69 -2.52
C TYR A 221 -0.62 15.82 -1.43
N GLU A 222 0.64 15.46 -1.62
CA GLU A 222 1.45 14.89 -0.55
C GLU A 222 1.87 16.00 0.42
N TRP A 223 1.70 15.73 1.71
CA TRP A 223 2.09 16.62 2.82
C TRP A 223 2.83 15.84 3.88
N LEU A 224 3.63 16.54 4.65
CA LEU A 224 4.29 15.99 5.82
C LEU A 224 3.56 16.46 7.09
N TYR A 225 2.69 15.61 7.64
CA TYR A 225 2.01 15.92 8.89
C TYR A 225 2.94 15.82 10.08
N VAL A 226 2.77 16.70 11.04
CA VAL A 226 3.44 16.68 12.34
C VAL A 226 2.47 16.12 13.38
N LYS A 227 2.83 15.01 14.01
CA LYS A 227 2.04 14.39 15.07
C LYS A 227 2.22 15.12 16.41
N LYS A 228 1.38 14.78 17.38
CA LYS A 228 1.45 15.35 18.75
C LYS A 228 2.80 15.12 19.44
N ASP A 229 3.47 14.00 19.16
CA ASP A 229 4.80 13.67 19.70
C ASP A 229 5.96 14.34 18.95
N GLY A 230 5.67 15.16 17.95
CA GLY A 230 6.66 15.82 17.10
C GLY A 230 7.21 14.96 15.96
N SER A 231 6.84 13.69 15.88
CA SER A 231 7.22 12.86 14.74
C SER A 231 6.46 13.26 13.47
N THR A 232 7.05 13.00 12.31
CA THR A 232 6.46 13.35 11.02
C THR A 232 5.81 12.15 10.36
N LEU A 233 4.78 12.41 9.53
CA LEU A 233 4.00 11.42 8.83
C LEU A 233 3.73 11.87 7.40
N PRO A 234 4.26 11.20 6.36
CA PRO A 234 3.90 11.50 4.99
C PRO A 234 2.45 11.08 4.71
N VAL A 235 1.65 11.99 4.22
CA VAL A 235 0.23 11.76 3.91
C VAL A 235 -0.13 12.25 2.51
N SER A 236 -1.09 11.59 1.86
CA SER A 236 -1.84 12.18 0.75
C SER A 236 -3.07 12.86 1.32
N LEU A 237 -3.14 14.17 1.21
CA LEU A 237 -4.23 15.00 1.71
C LEU A 237 -5.08 15.51 0.56
N ALA A 238 -6.37 15.15 0.58
CA ALA A 238 -7.38 15.74 -0.28
C ALA A 238 -8.28 16.68 0.55
N VAL A 239 -8.42 17.92 0.12
CA VAL A 239 -9.29 18.91 0.78
C VAL A 239 -10.41 19.34 -0.17
N SER A 240 -11.65 19.32 0.33
CA SER A 240 -12.86 19.73 -0.39
C SER A 240 -13.70 20.68 0.45
N ALA A 241 -14.41 21.62 -0.21
CA ALA A 241 -15.36 22.50 0.44
C ALA A 241 -16.72 21.80 0.63
N LEU A 242 -17.26 21.89 1.82
CA LEU A 242 -18.64 21.49 2.13
C LEU A 242 -19.57 22.66 1.86
N ARG A 243 -20.63 22.43 1.08
CA ARG A 243 -21.53 23.48 0.64
C ARG A 243 -22.97 23.21 1.06
N ASN A 244 -23.64 24.28 1.44
CA ASN A 244 -25.09 24.30 1.63
C ASN A 244 -25.67 25.30 0.60
N GLY A 245 -26.18 24.75 -0.52
CA GLY A 245 -26.53 25.60 -1.68
C GLY A 245 -25.28 26.23 -2.32
N SER A 246 -25.24 27.53 -2.40
CA SER A 246 -24.09 28.30 -2.92
C SER A 246 -23.06 28.68 -1.87
N GLU A 247 -23.39 28.58 -0.58
CA GLU A 247 -22.52 28.98 0.52
C GLU A 247 -21.62 27.84 1.00
N ILE A 248 -20.37 28.17 1.37
CA ILE A 248 -19.45 27.20 1.98
C ILE A 248 -19.77 27.12 3.46
N SER A 249 -20.12 25.95 3.95
CA SER A 249 -20.40 25.68 5.37
C SER A 249 -19.20 25.12 6.13
N GLY A 250 -18.10 24.81 5.42
CA GLY A 250 -16.87 24.25 6.00
C GLY A 250 -16.02 23.54 4.98
N TYR A 251 -15.03 22.80 5.46
CA TYR A 251 -14.10 22.03 4.62
C TYR A 251 -13.89 20.65 5.21
N MET A 252 -13.67 19.69 4.33
CA MET A 252 -13.34 18.32 4.70
C MET A 252 -11.98 17.95 4.13
N GLY A 253 -11.05 17.58 5.02
CA GLY A 253 -9.76 17.01 4.68
C GLY A 253 -9.79 15.49 4.90
N ILE A 254 -9.34 14.75 3.91
CA ILE A 254 -9.12 13.29 4.00
C ILE A 254 -7.63 13.05 3.77
N ALA A 255 -6.95 12.50 4.77
CA ALA A 255 -5.54 12.21 4.70
C ALA A 255 -5.28 10.71 4.83
N ILE A 256 -4.47 10.18 3.92
CA ILE A 256 -4.06 8.77 3.86
C ILE A 256 -2.58 8.67 4.21
N ASP A 257 -2.24 7.79 5.15
CA ASP A 257 -0.87 7.50 5.54
C ASP A 257 -0.10 6.82 4.39
N LEU A 258 0.98 7.44 3.93
CA LEU A 258 1.85 6.96 2.86
C LEU A 258 3.09 6.22 3.37
N THR A 259 3.27 6.02 4.68
CA THR A 259 4.49 5.46 5.27
C THR A 259 4.86 4.12 4.63
N ARG A 260 3.89 3.19 4.55
CA ARG A 260 4.13 1.87 3.95
C ARG A 260 4.45 1.94 2.46
N ILE A 261 3.80 2.84 1.73
CA ILE A 261 4.04 3.02 0.29
C ILE A 261 5.44 3.56 0.06
N LYS A 262 5.85 4.60 0.80
CA LYS A 262 7.18 5.20 0.71
C LYS A 262 8.30 4.23 1.13
N GLN A 263 8.07 3.40 2.14
CA GLN A 263 9.00 2.34 2.53
C GLN A 263 9.18 1.31 1.42
N ALA A 264 8.06 0.77 0.89
CA ALA A 264 8.12 -0.20 -0.20
C ALA A 264 8.78 0.37 -1.47
N GLU A 265 8.52 1.64 -1.80
CA GLU A 265 9.17 2.34 -2.92
C GLU A 265 10.69 2.46 -2.71
N SER A 266 11.12 2.81 -1.50
CA SER A 266 12.54 2.89 -1.14
C SER A 266 13.24 1.53 -1.22
N GLU A 267 12.60 0.47 -0.69
CA GLU A 267 13.13 -0.89 -0.74
C GLU A 267 13.23 -1.39 -2.20
N LEU A 268 12.22 -1.13 -3.00
CA LEU A 268 12.21 -1.49 -4.42
C LEU A 268 13.31 -0.75 -5.18
N ARG A 269 13.52 0.54 -4.90
CA ARG A 269 14.59 1.33 -5.52
C ARG A 269 15.96 0.74 -5.22
N VAL A 270 16.23 0.41 -3.96
CA VAL A 270 17.51 -0.23 -3.56
C VAL A 270 17.68 -1.58 -4.22
N ALA A 271 16.61 -2.39 -4.34
CA ALA A 271 16.67 -3.68 -5.01
C ALA A 271 16.95 -3.53 -6.52
N LEU A 272 16.32 -2.56 -7.17
CA LEU A 272 16.56 -2.27 -8.60
C LEU A 272 17.98 -1.77 -8.87
N GLU A 273 18.54 -0.93 -8.00
CA GLU A 273 19.93 -0.49 -8.12
C GLU A 273 20.88 -1.68 -8.01
N LYS A 274 20.69 -2.56 -7.03
CA LYS A 274 21.47 -3.82 -6.93
C LYS A 274 21.35 -4.71 -8.16
N GLU A 275 20.16 -4.88 -8.68
CA GLU A 275 19.95 -5.69 -9.88
C GLU A 275 20.67 -5.09 -11.10
N ARG A 276 20.62 -3.77 -11.27
CA ARG A 276 21.35 -3.09 -12.35
C ARG A 276 22.85 -3.29 -12.24
N ASP A 277 23.42 -3.12 -11.04
CA ASP A 277 24.86 -3.33 -10.80
C ASP A 277 25.27 -4.77 -11.13
N LEU A 278 24.50 -5.76 -10.68
CA LEU A 278 24.74 -7.17 -11.01
C LEU A 278 24.66 -7.44 -12.51
N ASN A 279 23.70 -6.85 -13.20
CA ASN A 279 23.54 -7.03 -14.65
C ASN A 279 24.67 -6.35 -15.44
N GLU A 280 25.13 -5.19 -15.00
CA GLU A 280 26.29 -4.52 -15.57
C GLU A 280 27.57 -5.35 -15.40
N LEU A 281 27.80 -5.87 -14.18
CA LEU A 281 28.91 -6.79 -13.91
C LEU A 281 28.85 -8.04 -14.77
N LYS A 282 27.66 -8.64 -14.92
CA LYS A 282 27.45 -9.81 -15.80
C LYS A 282 27.76 -9.48 -17.26
N SER A 283 27.33 -8.34 -17.74
CA SER A 283 27.59 -7.89 -19.11
C SER A 283 29.08 -7.64 -19.37
N ARG A 284 29.77 -6.99 -18.44
CA ARG A 284 31.24 -6.80 -18.50
C ARG A 284 31.97 -8.15 -18.47
N PHE A 285 31.52 -9.08 -17.63
CA PHE A 285 32.05 -10.45 -17.57
C PHE A 285 32.01 -11.15 -18.94
N VAL A 286 30.81 -11.19 -19.57
CA VAL A 286 30.65 -11.84 -20.87
C VAL A 286 31.50 -11.17 -21.97
N SER A 287 31.54 -9.84 -21.97
CA SER A 287 32.33 -9.07 -22.95
C SER A 287 33.82 -9.33 -22.81
N LEU A 288 34.34 -9.27 -21.57
CA LEU A 288 35.76 -9.50 -21.31
C LEU A 288 36.16 -10.97 -21.56
N ALA A 289 35.33 -11.94 -21.14
CA ALA A 289 35.56 -13.35 -21.44
C ALA A 289 35.68 -13.59 -22.94
N SER A 290 34.74 -13.02 -23.71
CA SER A 290 34.75 -13.15 -25.19
C SER A 290 36.03 -12.56 -25.82
N HIS A 291 36.49 -11.42 -25.32
CA HIS A 291 37.72 -10.79 -25.79
C HIS A 291 38.96 -11.62 -25.44
N GLU A 292 39.10 -12.00 -24.18
CA GLU A 292 40.27 -12.74 -23.68
C GLU A 292 40.37 -14.17 -24.25
N PHE A 293 39.26 -14.79 -24.65
CA PHE A 293 39.27 -16.07 -25.40
C PHE A 293 39.61 -15.87 -26.88
N ARG A 294 39.16 -14.82 -27.53
CA ARG A 294 39.37 -14.60 -28.98
C ARG A 294 40.84 -14.45 -29.33
N THR A 295 41.62 -13.75 -28.52
CA THR A 295 43.02 -13.47 -28.77
C THR A 295 43.87 -14.75 -28.88
N PRO A 296 43.90 -15.65 -27.88
CA PRO A 296 44.67 -16.90 -27.97
C PRO A 296 44.13 -17.85 -29.04
N LEU A 297 42.79 -17.91 -29.25
CA LEU A 297 42.20 -18.70 -30.34
C LEU A 297 42.68 -18.23 -31.71
N SER A 298 42.72 -16.95 -31.95
CA SER A 298 43.25 -16.37 -33.19
C SER A 298 44.76 -16.64 -33.39
N ALA A 299 45.52 -16.62 -32.27
CA ALA A 299 46.95 -16.96 -32.29
C ALA A 299 47.15 -18.46 -32.61
N ILE A 300 46.31 -19.35 -32.05
CA ILE A 300 46.32 -20.79 -32.39
C ILE A 300 46.02 -20.98 -33.87
N LEU A 301 44.92 -20.43 -34.35
CA LEU A 301 44.47 -20.58 -35.74
C LEU A 301 45.52 -20.08 -36.72
N SER A 302 46.08 -18.89 -36.53
CA SER A 302 47.14 -18.34 -37.40
C SER A 302 48.44 -19.18 -37.37
N SER A 303 48.81 -19.70 -36.19
CA SER A 303 50.01 -20.53 -36.04
C SER A 303 49.83 -21.89 -36.70
N ILE A 304 48.63 -22.53 -36.58
CA ILE A 304 48.31 -23.80 -37.32
C ILE A 304 48.41 -23.57 -38.81
N TYR A 305 47.81 -22.49 -39.33
CA TYR A 305 47.90 -22.15 -40.77
C TYR A 305 49.31 -21.98 -41.24
N LEU A 306 50.19 -21.35 -40.43
CA LEU A 306 51.61 -21.19 -40.79
C LEU A 306 52.39 -22.50 -40.71
N VAL A 307 52.15 -23.33 -39.68
CA VAL A 307 52.76 -24.68 -39.58
C VAL A 307 52.39 -25.55 -40.77
N SER A 308 51.18 -25.46 -41.29
CA SER A 308 50.74 -26.21 -42.49
C SER A 308 51.42 -25.77 -43.80
N LYS A 309 51.99 -24.55 -43.83
CA LYS A 309 52.71 -24.03 -44.99
C LYS A 309 54.24 -24.29 -44.95
N TYR A 310 54.81 -24.62 -43.80
CA TYR A 310 56.27 -24.87 -43.65
C TYR A 310 56.56 -26.36 -43.89
N GLU A 311 56.75 -26.77 -45.16
CA GLU A 311 56.99 -28.16 -45.53
C GLU A 311 58.50 -28.51 -45.64
N ALA A 312 59.36 -27.55 -45.90
CA ALA A 312 60.78 -27.78 -46.10
C ALA A 312 61.54 -28.10 -44.79
N ILE A 313 62.65 -28.86 -44.90
CA ILE A 313 63.50 -29.24 -43.76
C ILE A 313 64.14 -28.00 -43.12
N GLU A 314 64.41 -26.96 -43.88
CA GLU A 314 64.93 -25.66 -43.42
C GLU A 314 63.96 -24.88 -42.53
N ASP A 315 62.67 -25.20 -42.58
CA ASP A 315 61.61 -24.54 -41.83
C ASP A 315 61.33 -25.16 -40.44
N VAL A 316 62.11 -26.16 -39.98
CA VAL A 316 61.93 -26.83 -38.70
C VAL A 316 61.89 -25.81 -37.52
N ASN A 317 62.81 -24.84 -37.52
CA ASN A 317 62.84 -23.80 -36.47
C ASN A 317 61.58 -22.93 -36.47
N LYS A 318 61.05 -22.58 -37.62
CA LYS A 318 59.80 -21.80 -37.76
C LYS A 318 58.60 -22.60 -37.30
N ARG A 319 58.50 -23.87 -37.70
CA ARG A 319 57.45 -24.80 -37.20
C ARG A 319 57.46 -24.92 -35.69
N THR A 320 58.67 -25.18 -35.10
CA THR A 320 58.83 -25.30 -33.66
C THR A 320 58.36 -24.03 -32.96
N LYS A 321 58.69 -22.82 -33.46
CA LYS A 321 58.28 -21.55 -32.91
C LYS A 321 56.76 -21.41 -32.91
N HIS A 322 56.05 -21.80 -34.00
CA HIS A 322 54.60 -21.74 -34.06
C HIS A 322 53.93 -22.80 -33.21
N ILE A 323 54.50 -24.02 -33.08
CA ILE A 323 54.02 -25.06 -32.16
C ILE A 323 54.13 -24.58 -30.73
N GLN A 324 55.23 -23.96 -30.34
CA GLN A 324 55.38 -23.37 -29.00
C GLN A 324 54.35 -22.26 -28.74
N ARG A 325 54.06 -21.45 -29.75
CA ARG A 325 53.01 -20.42 -29.67
C ARG A 325 51.62 -21.01 -29.50
N ILE A 326 51.31 -22.13 -30.15
CA ILE A 326 50.04 -22.86 -29.94
C ILE A 326 49.95 -23.36 -28.49
N ILE A 327 51.00 -24.05 -28.01
CA ILE A 327 51.07 -24.58 -26.66
C ILE A 327 50.86 -23.46 -25.61
N SER A 328 51.58 -22.35 -25.77
CA SER A 328 51.43 -21.17 -24.90
C SER A 328 50.02 -20.60 -24.90
N SER A 329 49.40 -20.52 -26.08
CA SER A 329 48.04 -20.01 -26.23
C SER A 329 46.98 -20.96 -25.60
N VAL A 330 47.18 -22.29 -25.70
CA VAL A 330 46.30 -23.27 -25.03
C VAL A 330 46.43 -23.16 -23.49
N ASN A 331 47.65 -23.05 -22.99
CA ASN A 331 47.88 -22.86 -21.56
C ASN A 331 47.21 -21.55 -21.07
N SER A 332 47.36 -20.46 -21.80
CA SER A 332 46.68 -19.20 -21.48
C SER A 332 45.17 -19.32 -21.44
N LEU A 333 44.55 -20.05 -22.39
CA LEU A 333 43.10 -20.34 -22.38
C LEU A 333 42.68 -21.11 -21.13
N THR A 334 43.50 -22.12 -20.73
CA THR A 334 43.24 -22.91 -19.54
C THR A 334 43.30 -22.07 -18.27
N ASP A 335 44.30 -21.18 -18.18
CA ASP A 335 44.44 -20.26 -17.04
C ASP A 335 43.25 -19.30 -16.95
N ILE A 336 42.84 -18.73 -18.08
CA ILE A 336 41.64 -17.85 -18.14
C ILE A 336 40.39 -18.60 -17.68
N LEU A 337 40.18 -19.84 -18.14
CA LEU A 337 39.03 -20.66 -17.75
C LEU A 337 39.06 -20.96 -16.24
N ASN A 338 40.23 -21.30 -15.69
CA ASN A 338 40.42 -21.55 -14.26
C ASN A 338 40.14 -20.31 -13.41
N ASP A 339 40.54 -19.12 -13.86
CA ASP A 339 40.22 -17.85 -13.21
C ASP A 339 38.72 -17.64 -13.14
N PHE A 340 38.00 -17.83 -14.26
CA PHE A 340 36.54 -17.67 -14.29
C PHE A 340 35.82 -18.70 -13.40
N LEU A 341 36.25 -19.95 -13.44
CA LEU A 341 35.69 -21.01 -12.57
C LEU A 341 35.94 -20.73 -11.08
N SER A 342 37.13 -20.17 -10.77
CA SER A 342 37.48 -19.78 -9.41
C SER A 342 36.58 -18.67 -8.89
N VAL A 343 36.36 -17.62 -9.70
CA VAL A 343 35.42 -16.53 -9.34
C VAL A 343 34.02 -17.07 -9.15
N GLY A 344 33.50 -17.90 -10.04
CA GLY A 344 32.18 -18.51 -9.90
C GLY A 344 32.03 -19.30 -8.61
N LYS A 345 33.01 -20.14 -8.25
CA LYS A 345 33.01 -20.91 -6.98
C LYS A 345 33.08 -20.00 -5.76
N ILE A 346 33.85 -18.90 -5.83
CA ILE A 346 33.93 -17.90 -4.76
C ILE A 346 32.56 -17.26 -4.52
N GLU A 347 31.89 -16.82 -5.61
CA GLU A 347 30.58 -16.16 -5.54
C GLU A 347 29.49 -17.06 -4.99
N GLU A 348 29.52 -18.33 -5.37
CA GLU A 348 28.56 -19.33 -4.90
C GLU A 348 28.84 -19.83 -3.46
N GLY A 349 29.93 -19.37 -2.84
CA GLY A 349 30.36 -19.84 -1.51
C GLY A 349 30.73 -21.32 -1.50
N LYS A 350 31.08 -21.89 -2.65
CA LYS A 350 31.36 -23.33 -2.82
C LYS A 350 32.80 -23.72 -2.54
N ILE A 351 33.67 -22.77 -2.20
CA ILE A 351 35.05 -23.06 -1.86
C ILE A 351 35.10 -23.56 -0.42
N GLN A 352 35.50 -24.83 -0.27
CA GLN A 352 35.79 -25.41 1.04
C GLN A 352 37.26 -25.24 1.35
N VAL A 353 37.54 -24.63 2.50
CA VAL A 353 38.92 -24.43 2.98
C VAL A 353 39.36 -25.71 3.68
N HIS A 354 40.45 -26.30 3.17
CA HIS A 354 41.00 -27.55 3.71
C HIS A 354 42.30 -27.26 4.47
N ILE A 355 42.18 -26.94 5.75
CA ILE A 355 43.34 -26.66 6.61
C ILE A 355 44.12 -27.96 6.88
N SER A 356 45.39 -27.89 6.62
CA SER A 356 46.35 -28.99 6.93
C SER A 356 47.68 -28.41 7.43
N ASN A 357 48.43 -29.29 8.13
CA ASN A 357 49.77 -28.89 8.58
C ASN A 357 50.80 -29.38 7.55
N PHE A 358 51.63 -28.47 7.07
CA PHE A 358 52.66 -28.74 6.05
C PHE A 358 53.84 -27.76 6.15
N ASP A 359 54.93 -28.10 5.46
CA ASP A 359 56.11 -27.25 5.34
C ASP A 359 55.87 -26.17 4.26
N PRO A 360 55.62 -24.89 4.64
CA PRO A 360 55.31 -23.82 3.70
C PRO A 360 56.54 -23.45 2.87
N GLY A 361 57.75 -23.61 3.42
CA GLY A 361 58.99 -23.36 2.73
C GLY A 361 59.20 -24.28 1.53
N LYS A 362 59.05 -25.58 1.74
CA LYS A 362 59.12 -26.59 0.65
C LYS A 362 58.00 -26.40 -0.33
N HIS A 363 56.75 -26.16 0.16
CA HIS A 363 55.59 -25.98 -0.69
C HIS A 363 55.77 -24.84 -1.68
N ILE A 364 56.16 -23.64 -1.17
CA ILE A 364 56.38 -22.48 -2.02
C ILE A 364 57.57 -22.72 -2.95
N SER A 365 58.66 -23.33 -2.50
CA SER A 365 59.82 -23.66 -3.35
C SER A 365 59.40 -24.54 -4.54
N ASN A 366 58.56 -25.56 -4.32
CA ASN A 366 58.04 -26.40 -5.37
C ASN A 366 57.18 -25.62 -6.38
N VAL A 367 56.28 -24.74 -5.88
CA VAL A 367 55.45 -23.89 -6.74
C VAL A 367 56.32 -22.95 -7.60
N LEU A 368 57.36 -22.37 -7.02
CA LEU A 368 58.28 -21.47 -7.75
C LEU A 368 59.09 -22.24 -8.82
N HIS A 369 59.46 -23.48 -8.52
CA HIS A 369 60.13 -24.34 -9.50
C HIS A 369 59.20 -24.73 -10.69
N GLU A 370 57.91 -25.01 -10.44
CA GLU A 370 56.91 -25.17 -11.52
C GLU A 370 56.83 -23.93 -12.43
N MET A 371 57.09 -22.74 -11.89
CA MET A 371 57.00 -21.47 -12.60
C MET A 371 58.30 -21.05 -13.30
N ASP A 372 59.40 -21.81 -13.16
CA ASP A 372 60.70 -21.46 -13.76
C ASP A 372 60.63 -21.22 -15.29
N GLY A 373 59.79 -21.99 -15.99
CA GLY A 373 59.61 -21.88 -17.43
C GLY A 373 58.88 -20.59 -17.88
N LEU A 374 58.28 -19.82 -16.95
CA LEU A 374 57.56 -18.57 -17.26
C LEU A 374 58.43 -17.35 -17.21
N LYS A 375 59.65 -17.46 -16.68
CA LYS A 375 60.59 -16.33 -16.53
C LYS A 375 61.01 -15.75 -17.86
N LYS A 376 61.14 -14.42 -17.92
CA LYS A 376 61.72 -13.75 -19.06
C LYS A 376 63.25 -13.99 -19.08
N PRO A 377 63.91 -13.74 -20.21
CA PRO A 377 65.36 -13.88 -20.29
C PRO A 377 66.09 -13.14 -19.13
N GLN A 378 67.02 -13.83 -18.50
CA GLN A 378 67.82 -13.35 -17.38
C GLN A 378 67.08 -12.91 -16.12
N GLN A 379 65.73 -13.11 -16.04
CA GLN A 379 65.01 -12.89 -14.78
C GLN A 379 65.35 -13.96 -13.76
N GLN A 380 65.45 -13.54 -12.47
CA GLN A 380 65.74 -14.42 -11.36
C GLN A 380 64.65 -14.28 -10.27
N ILE A 381 64.23 -15.43 -9.71
CA ILE A 381 63.35 -15.47 -8.55
C ILE A 381 64.21 -15.86 -7.35
N TYR A 382 64.31 -14.97 -6.39
CA TYR A 382 65.00 -15.23 -5.12
C TYR A 382 63.96 -15.59 -4.05
N TYR A 383 64.07 -16.74 -3.42
CA TYR A 383 63.19 -17.17 -2.36
C TYR A 383 63.89 -17.37 -1.05
N ALA A 384 63.28 -16.90 0.05
CA ALA A 384 63.74 -17.18 1.42
C ALA A 384 62.56 -17.44 2.34
N HIS A 385 62.67 -18.43 3.16
CA HIS A 385 61.70 -18.73 4.22
C HIS A 385 62.37 -18.53 5.59
N HIS A 386 61.60 -17.94 6.52
CA HIS A 386 62.02 -17.70 7.88
C HIS A 386 61.01 -18.29 8.88
N GLY A 387 61.49 -18.90 9.97
CA GLY A 387 60.65 -19.43 11.03
C GLY A 387 60.41 -20.95 10.95
N PRO A 388 59.41 -21.48 11.66
CA PRO A 388 59.12 -22.90 11.71
C PRO A 388 58.81 -23.53 10.34
N ALA A 389 59.31 -24.70 10.06
CA ALA A 389 59.03 -25.46 8.85
C ALA A 389 57.66 -26.15 8.89
N SER A 390 56.71 -25.56 9.61
CA SER A 390 55.35 -26.08 9.80
C SER A 390 54.37 -24.89 9.85
N ALA A 391 53.32 -24.97 9.04
CA ALA A 391 52.24 -23.99 9.05
C ALA A 391 50.87 -24.70 8.90
N THR A 392 49.90 -24.21 9.59
CA THR A 392 48.52 -24.74 9.57
C THR A 392 47.65 -23.86 8.66
N LEU A 393 47.61 -24.20 7.38
CA LEU A 393 46.94 -23.47 6.30
C LEU A 393 46.32 -24.41 5.28
N ASP A 394 45.64 -23.87 4.29
CA ASP A 394 45.23 -24.61 3.09
C ASP A 394 46.34 -24.51 2.02
N PRO A 395 47.03 -25.63 1.69
CA PRO A 395 48.14 -25.58 0.71
C PRO A 395 47.65 -25.25 -0.70
N THR A 396 46.41 -25.63 -1.05
CA THR A 396 45.88 -25.34 -2.38
C THR A 396 45.61 -23.88 -2.58
N LEU A 397 44.96 -23.22 -1.60
CA LEU A 397 44.72 -21.77 -1.67
C LEU A 397 46.05 -21.02 -1.63
N LEU A 398 47.00 -21.43 -0.83
CA LEU A 398 48.34 -20.84 -0.78
C LEU A 398 49.07 -20.96 -2.13
N LYS A 399 49.02 -22.14 -2.79
CA LYS A 399 49.57 -22.37 -4.13
C LYS A 399 48.99 -21.37 -5.11
N HIS A 400 47.67 -21.21 -5.17
CA HIS A 400 47.00 -20.25 -6.09
C HIS A 400 47.39 -18.80 -5.81
N ILE A 401 47.52 -18.41 -4.55
CA ILE A 401 47.98 -17.08 -4.14
C ILE A 401 49.39 -16.82 -4.66
N VAL A 402 50.32 -17.76 -4.39
CA VAL A 402 51.72 -17.66 -4.83
C VAL A 402 51.81 -17.54 -6.35
N MET A 403 51.15 -18.46 -7.07
CA MET A 403 51.11 -18.47 -8.54
C MET A 403 50.64 -17.15 -9.12
N ASN A 404 49.54 -16.61 -8.64
CA ASN A 404 49.02 -15.32 -9.14
C ASN A 404 49.98 -14.13 -8.89
N LEU A 405 50.49 -14.04 -7.67
CA LEU A 405 51.40 -12.92 -7.32
C LEU A 405 52.72 -13.00 -8.06
N VAL A 406 53.33 -14.20 -8.16
CA VAL A 406 54.59 -14.39 -8.84
C VAL A 406 54.44 -14.27 -10.36
N SER A 407 53.37 -14.80 -10.94
CA SER A 407 53.08 -14.61 -12.37
C SER A 407 52.95 -13.13 -12.72
N ASN A 408 52.26 -12.33 -11.89
CA ASN A 408 52.18 -10.90 -12.06
C ASN A 408 53.58 -10.24 -11.95
N ALA A 409 54.38 -10.61 -10.96
CA ALA A 409 55.75 -10.08 -10.81
C ALA A 409 56.65 -10.38 -12.04
N ILE A 410 56.57 -11.62 -12.60
CA ILE A 410 57.27 -12.01 -13.84
C ILE A 410 56.78 -11.15 -15.00
N LYS A 411 55.49 -11.02 -15.14
CA LYS A 411 54.84 -10.36 -16.28
C LYS A 411 55.14 -8.87 -16.33
N PHE A 412 55.07 -8.18 -15.22
CA PHE A 412 55.19 -6.71 -15.14
C PHE A 412 56.65 -6.23 -14.89
N SER A 413 57.56 -7.13 -14.58
CA SER A 413 58.99 -6.78 -14.48
C SER A 413 59.71 -6.87 -15.83
N PRO A 414 60.77 -6.06 -16.07
CA PRO A 414 61.61 -6.15 -17.25
C PRO A 414 62.46 -7.45 -17.26
N GLU A 415 63.08 -7.71 -18.42
CA GLU A 415 64.14 -8.75 -18.53
C GLU A 415 65.27 -8.47 -17.57
N GLY A 416 65.89 -9.52 -17.01
CA GLY A 416 66.99 -9.41 -16.06
C GLY A 416 66.60 -8.94 -14.65
N ALA A 417 65.35 -8.65 -14.39
CA ALA A 417 64.90 -8.22 -13.06
C ALA A 417 64.94 -9.37 -12.04
N VAL A 418 65.16 -9.00 -10.78
CA VAL A 418 65.12 -9.90 -9.64
C VAL A 418 63.74 -9.76 -8.94
N ILE A 419 63.02 -10.85 -8.85
CA ILE A 419 61.77 -10.97 -8.09
C ILE A 419 62.08 -11.60 -6.74
N SER A 420 61.71 -10.92 -5.65
CA SER A 420 61.99 -11.39 -4.30
C SER A 420 60.70 -11.95 -3.67
N VAL A 421 60.68 -13.22 -3.38
CA VAL A 421 59.62 -13.93 -2.67
C VAL A 421 60.14 -14.24 -1.27
N ARG A 422 59.41 -13.81 -0.25
CA ARG A 422 59.78 -14.12 1.16
C ARG A 422 58.56 -14.67 1.87
N SER A 423 58.79 -15.68 2.66
CA SER A 423 57.75 -16.16 3.57
C SER A 423 58.30 -16.24 5.00
N ALA A 424 57.42 -16.03 5.96
CA ALA A 424 57.74 -16.18 7.36
C ALA A 424 56.58 -16.84 8.10
N SER A 425 56.93 -17.82 8.93
CA SER A 425 55.99 -18.42 9.88
C SER A 425 56.33 -17.99 11.29
N THR A 426 55.32 -17.69 12.09
CA THR A 426 55.40 -17.46 13.53
C THR A 426 54.49 -18.46 14.23
N ASP A 427 54.41 -18.47 15.56
CA ASP A 427 53.49 -19.36 16.29
C ASP A 427 52.00 -19.08 15.98
N ASN A 428 51.65 -17.86 15.52
CA ASN A 428 50.28 -17.41 15.38
C ASN A 428 49.86 -17.02 13.94
N SER A 429 50.81 -16.91 13.02
CA SER A 429 50.52 -16.41 11.66
C SER A 429 51.56 -16.86 10.65
N PHE A 430 51.14 -16.83 9.39
CA PHE A 430 51.95 -16.97 8.21
C PHE A 430 51.99 -15.67 7.43
N GLN A 431 53.14 -15.29 6.93
CA GLN A 431 53.31 -14.09 6.07
C GLN A 431 53.98 -14.49 4.75
N LEU A 432 53.50 -13.87 3.65
CA LEU A 432 54.09 -14.00 2.32
C LEU A 432 54.28 -12.61 1.72
N SER A 433 55.47 -12.29 1.33
CA SER A 433 55.80 -11.06 0.57
C SER A 433 56.33 -11.44 -0.82
N VAL A 434 55.74 -10.83 -1.86
CA VAL A 434 56.21 -10.91 -3.24
C VAL A 434 56.55 -9.49 -3.70
N LYS A 435 57.83 -9.26 -4.02
CA LYS A 435 58.31 -7.95 -4.43
C LYS A 435 58.95 -8.04 -5.81
N ASP A 436 58.54 -7.16 -6.68
CA ASP A 436 59.04 -6.99 -8.05
C ASP A 436 59.70 -5.62 -8.27
N LYS A 437 60.39 -5.47 -9.38
CA LYS A 437 60.94 -4.22 -9.89
C LYS A 437 60.29 -3.84 -11.22
N GLY A 438 58.96 -3.95 -11.27
CA GLY A 438 58.14 -3.67 -12.45
C GLY A 438 57.76 -2.18 -12.55
N ILE A 439 56.83 -1.92 -13.43
CA ILE A 439 56.31 -0.57 -13.74
C ILE A 439 55.63 0.12 -12.55
N GLY A 440 55.29 -0.61 -11.50
CA GLY A 440 54.57 -0.08 -10.36
C GLY A 440 53.10 0.21 -10.63
N ILE A 441 52.42 0.78 -9.63
CA ILE A 441 50.98 1.05 -9.65
C ILE A 441 50.73 2.47 -9.13
N SER A 442 49.90 3.23 -9.83
CA SER A 442 49.54 4.60 -9.45
C SER A 442 48.75 4.65 -8.13
N ALA A 443 48.71 5.81 -7.48
CA ALA A 443 47.94 5.98 -6.24
C ALA A 443 46.42 5.83 -6.47
N THR A 444 45.92 6.23 -7.62
CA THR A 444 44.52 6.08 -8.05
C THR A 444 44.15 4.62 -8.30
N ASP A 445 45.00 3.89 -9.03
CA ASP A 445 44.76 2.50 -9.38
C ASP A 445 44.82 1.57 -8.17
N LYS A 446 45.55 1.91 -7.12
CA LYS A 446 45.63 1.13 -5.89
C LYS A 446 44.30 0.99 -5.18
N GLN A 447 43.38 1.96 -5.32
CA GLN A 447 42.05 1.92 -4.69
C GLN A 447 41.17 0.84 -5.31
N HIS A 448 41.36 0.52 -6.58
CA HIS A 448 40.57 -0.43 -7.36
C HIS A 448 41.29 -1.78 -7.61
N LEU A 449 42.51 -1.92 -7.11
CA LEU A 449 43.40 -3.02 -7.45
C LEU A 449 42.84 -4.44 -7.23
N PHE A 450 41.98 -4.61 -6.25
CA PHE A 450 41.34 -5.88 -5.89
C PHE A 450 39.91 -6.03 -6.42
N GLU A 451 39.45 -5.03 -7.18
CA GLU A 451 38.15 -5.10 -7.84
C GLU A 451 38.19 -6.08 -9.03
N ARG A 452 37.05 -6.65 -9.35
CA ARG A 452 36.92 -7.57 -10.49
C ARG A 452 37.14 -6.84 -11.81
N PHE A 453 37.90 -7.47 -12.70
CA PHE A 453 38.16 -6.95 -14.04
C PHE A 453 38.88 -5.62 -14.08
N PHE A 454 39.41 -5.15 -12.95
CA PHE A 454 40.19 -3.93 -12.93
C PHE A 454 41.52 -4.14 -13.62
N ARG A 455 41.86 -3.23 -14.51
CA ARG A 455 43.14 -3.15 -15.23
C ARG A 455 43.52 -1.69 -15.36
N SER A 456 44.71 -1.34 -14.95
CA SER A 456 45.28 0.00 -15.19
C SER A 456 45.41 0.26 -16.69
N GLU A 457 45.12 1.47 -17.13
CA GLU A 457 45.31 1.88 -18.53
C GLU A 457 46.75 1.67 -19.01
N GLN A 458 47.71 1.77 -18.14
CA GLN A 458 49.17 1.58 -18.43
C GLN A 458 49.48 0.14 -18.87
N VAL A 459 48.69 -0.84 -18.48
CA VAL A 459 48.86 -2.27 -18.80
C VAL A 459 47.81 -2.80 -19.75
N ALA A 460 47.04 -1.95 -20.40
CA ALA A 460 45.99 -2.37 -21.35
C ALA A 460 46.54 -3.29 -22.45
N ASN A 461 47.76 -3.11 -22.89
CA ASN A 461 48.42 -3.91 -23.93
C ASN A 461 49.03 -5.23 -23.41
N ILE A 462 49.04 -5.47 -22.10
CA ILE A 462 49.59 -6.69 -21.53
C ILE A 462 48.42 -7.65 -21.21
N GLN A 463 48.36 -8.82 -21.85
CA GLN A 463 47.27 -9.79 -21.74
C GLN A 463 46.92 -10.14 -20.29
N GLY A 464 45.63 -10.20 -19.91
CA GLY A 464 45.19 -10.63 -18.60
C GLY A 464 43.74 -10.29 -18.26
N THR A 465 43.12 -11.15 -17.48
CA THR A 465 41.70 -11.13 -17.11
C THR A 465 41.29 -10.02 -16.13
N GLY A 466 42.28 -9.44 -15.38
CA GLY A 466 41.96 -8.56 -14.24
C GLY A 466 41.33 -9.28 -13.06
N LEU A 467 41.35 -10.62 -13.04
CA LEU A 467 40.75 -11.45 -11.98
C LEU A 467 41.77 -11.93 -10.95
N GLY A 468 43.04 -12.07 -11.34
CA GLY A 468 44.08 -12.70 -10.51
C GLY A 468 44.23 -12.07 -9.11
N LEU A 469 44.30 -10.72 -9.02
CA LEU A 469 44.40 -10.03 -7.74
C LEU A 469 43.09 -10.08 -6.93
N HIS A 470 41.96 -10.05 -7.60
CA HIS A 470 40.67 -10.28 -6.94
C HIS A 470 40.59 -11.69 -6.32
N ILE A 471 41.04 -12.72 -7.05
CA ILE A 471 41.10 -14.11 -6.54
C ILE A 471 42.04 -14.18 -5.34
N VAL A 472 43.23 -13.55 -5.41
CA VAL A 472 44.18 -13.48 -4.29
C VAL A 472 43.55 -12.85 -3.06
N ALA A 473 42.87 -11.70 -3.21
CA ALA A 473 42.18 -11.06 -2.10
C ALA A 473 41.10 -11.95 -1.48
N LYS A 474 40.29 -12.60 -2.31
CA LYS A 474 39.22 -13.50 -1.84
C LYS A 474 39.76 -14.78 -1.17
N TYR A 475 40.82 -15.39 -1.71
CA TYR A 475 41.46 -16.53 -1.05
C TYR A 475 42.13 -16.13 0.28
N THR A 476 42.71 -14.92 0.34
CA THR A 476 43.25 -14.38 1.59
C THR A 476 42.16 -14.14 2.63
N GLU A 477 40.99 -13.63 2.21
CA GLU A 477 39.80 -13.44 3.05
C GLU A 477 39.26 -14.78 3.57
N LEU A 478 39.17 -15.81 2.71
CA LEU A 478 38.76 -17.16 3.11
C LEU A 478 39.69 -17.80 4.16
N LEU A 479 40.96 -17.43 4.13
CA LEU A 479 41.94 -17.80 5.14
C LEU A 479 41.94 -16.89 6.38
N ASN A 480 40.98 -15.98 6.51
CA ASN A 480 40.90 -14.95 7.55
C ASN A 480 42.17 -14.03 7.59
N GLY A 481 42.83 -13.89 6.47
CA GLY A 481 44.03 -13.08 6.32
C GLY A 481 43.76 -11.67 5.79
N THR A 482 44.84 -10.93 5.65
CA THR A 482 44.88 -9.58 5.06
C THR A 482 45.91 -9.49 3.96
N ILE A 483 45.63 -8.72 2.92
CA ILE A 483 46.58 -8.38 1.85
C ILE A 483 46.79 -6.87 1.81
N THR A 484 48.05 -6.46 1.67
CA THR A 484 48.43 -5.06 1.47
C THR A 484 49.34 -4.93 0.25
N CYS A 485 49.28 -3.77 -0.40
CA CYS A 485 50.11 -3.43 -1.58
C CYS A 485 50.89 -2.16 -1.34
N LYS A 486 52.22 -2.24 -1.46
CA LYS A 486 53.13 -1.10 -1.49
C LYS A 486 53.68 -0.98 -2.89
N SER A 487 53.38 0.11 -3.58
CA SER A 487 53.83 0.33 -4.96
C SER A 487 53.93 1.82 -5.27
N ALA A 488 54.83 2.17 -6.15
CA ALA A 488 54.89 3.47 -6.79
C ALA A 488 55.34 3.27 -8.24
N LEU A 489 54.95 4.19 -9.13
CA LEU A 489 55.32 4.12 -10.54
C LEU A 489 56.85 4.05 -10.69
N ASP A 490 57.30 3.15 -11.56
CA ASP A 490 58.70 2.85 -11.90
C ASP A 490 59.57 2.36 -10.72
N LEU A 491 59.00 2.13 -9.54
CA LEU A 491 59.72 1.59 -8.38
C LEU A 491 59.37 0.13 -8.06
N GLY A 492 58.43 -0.45 -8.81
CA GLY A 492 57.94 -1.81 -8.61
C GLY A 492 56.82 -1.93 -7.57
N THR A 493 56.46 -3.18 -7.26
CA THR A 493 55.33 -3.49 -6.39
C THR A 493 55.75 -4.53 -5.35
N GLU A 494 55.26 -4.38 -4.13
CA GLU A 494 55.36 -5.36 -3.06
C GLU A 494 53.95 -5.69 -2.53
N PHE A 495 53.53 -6.93 -2.68
CA PHE A 495 52.34 -7.48 -2.02
C PHE A 495 52.76 -8.21 -0.75
N LEU A 496 52.07 -7.90 0.35
CA LEU A 496 52.26 -8.56 1.63
C LEU A 496 50.91 -9.18 2.06
N ILE A 497 50.90 -10.49 2.26
CA ILE A 497 49.78 -11.24 2.78
C ILE A 497 50.12 -11.70 4.19
N THR A 498 49.18 -11.57 5.10
CA THR A 498 49.27 -12.09 6.46
C THR A 498 48.05 -12.93 6.76
N VAL A 499 48.25 -14.17 7.13
CA VAL A 499 47.17 -15.13 7.45
C VAL A 499 47.39 -15.62 8.90
N PRO A 500 46.41 -15.38 9.78
CA PRO A 500 46.46 -15.90 11.14
C PRO A 500 46.22 -17.42 11.12
N PHE A 501 46.89 -18.15 12.00
CA PHE A 501 46.57 -19.57 12.18
C PHE A 501 45.27 -19.71 12.96
N PRO A 502 44.41 -20.70 12.62
CA PRO A 502 43.23 -20.98 13.39
C PRO A 502 43.60 -21.22 14.87
N LYS A 503 42.91 -20.50 15.75
CA LYS A 503 43.02 -20.80 17.19
C LYS A 503 42.43 -22.18 17.46
N ASN A 504 43.23 -23.06 18.05
CA ASN A 504 42.73 -24.36 18.53
C ASN A 504 41.59 -24.21 19.55
#